data_c95edc840dcebd5d9c6a9d7250fb91c5
#
_entry.id   c95edc840dcebd5d9c6a9d7250fb91c5
#
_cell.length_a   1.000
_cell.length_b   1.000
_cell.length_c   1.000
_cell.angle_alpha   90.00
_cell.angle_beta   90.00
_cell.angle_gamma   90.00
#
_symmetry.space_group_name_H-M   'P 1'
#
loop_
_entity.id
_entity.type
_entity.pdbx_description
1 polymer ?
#
loop_
_entity_poly.entity_id
_entity_poly.type
_entity_poly.pdbx_seq_one_letter_code
_entity_poly.pdbx_strand_id
1 'polypeptide(L)'
;CGRVVAQAPCFEESLLVQEIQRGVMLDALEDHELPEFRSEEWLWQALVLAVRDNARAHGASRAVVALEGDLPSSLLAALAVDALGPRNVIGLVLGRNRIFTPAQEEAEAARCAAVRAIAERLHIRTVERDAPDAARVLDRDVSAGDAERLRSRTLGLMLEDTALELGAMALSPLSKTEYALAAPALCGGYQGDFAPFGDVYLSTLEFVARVRNRTSAVVPQ
;
A
#
# COMPACT_ATOMS: atom_id res chain seq x y z
N CYS A 1 3.88 -38.43 17.09
CA CYS A 1 4.85 -37.94 16.13
C CYS A 1 4.54 -36.52 15.82
N GLY A 2 4.47 -35.92 14.76
CA GLY A 2 4.26 -34.49 14.50
C GLY A 2 5.52 -33.79 13.97
N ARG A 3 6.47 -34.61 13.46
CA ARG A 3 7.66 -34.09 12.79
C ARG A 3 7.34 -33.79 11.35
N VAL A 4 7.82 -32.65 10.87
CA VAL A 4 7.68 -32.24 9.47
C VAL A 4 8.59 -33.07 8.60
N VAL A 5 8.05 -33.68 7.56
CA VAL A 5 8.82 -34.54 6.63
C VAL A 5 8.92 -33.90 5.24
N ALA A 6 8.07 -32.95 4.91
CA ALA A 6 8.15 -32.16 3.69
C ALA A 6 7.36 -30.86 3.89
N GLN A 7 7.78 -29.80 3.26
CA GLN A 7 7.14 -28.49 3.32
C GLN A 7 7.18 -27.82 1.95
N ALA A 8 6.04 -27.31 1.50
CA ALA A 8 5.95 -26.45 0.33
C ALA A 8 6.50 -25.06 0.63
N PRO A 9 6.98 -24.31 -0.37
CA PRO A 9 7.37 -22.91 -0.19
C PRO A 9 6.19 -22.09 0.30
N CYS A 10 6.48 -21.05 1.08
CA CYS A 10 5.45 -20.12 1.57
C CYS A 10 5.09 -19.09 0.51
N PHE A 11 3.81 -18.68 0.45
CA PHE A 11 3.28 -17.64 -0.42
C PHE A 11 3.44 -17.87 -1.93
N GLU A 12 3.66 -19.11 -2.34
CA GLU A 12 3.79 -19.53 -3.74
C GLU A 12 2.88 -20.72 -4.03
N GLU A 13 2.32 -20.78 -5.23
CA GLU A 13 1.63 -21.99 -5.68
C GLU A 13 2.64 -23.11 -5.89
N SER A 14 2.43 -24.25 -5.26
CA SER A 14 3.29 -25.40 -5.42
C SER A 14 2.52 -26.72 -5.30
N LEU A 15 3.03 -27.76 -5.94
CA LEU A 15 2.54 -29.12 -5.77
C LEU A 15 3.57 -29.91 -4.98
N LEU A 16 3.21 -30.26 -3.74
CA LEU A 16 4.02 -31.13 -2.89
C LEU A 16 3.54 -32.58 -3.04
N VAL A 17 4.40 -33.46 -3.53
CA VAL A 17 4.13 -34.90 -3.65
C VAL A 17 5.07 -35.64 -2.72
N GLN A 18 4.51 -36.38 -1.74
CA GLN A 18 5.26 -37.15 -0.79
C GLN A 18 4.77 -38.61 -0.81
N GLU A 19 5.68 -39.55 -1.07
CA GLU A 19 5.37 -40.95 -0.96
C GLU A 19 5.31 -41.36 0.51
N ILE A 20 4.23 -42.05 0.89
CA ILE A 20 4.02 -42.54 2.25
C ILE A 20 3.82 -44.03 2.19
N GLN A 21 4.70 -44.80 2.86
CA GLN A 21 4.59 -46.24 3.00
C GLN A 21 4.14 -46.63 4.42
N ARG A 22 3.13 -47.48 4.50
CA ARG A 22 2.62 -47.95 5.79
C ARG A 22 3.69 -48.74 6.57
N GLY A 23 3.96 -48.30 7.80
CA GLY A 23 4.94 -48.90 8.68
C GLY A 23 6.40 -48.47 8.46
N VAL A 24 6.63 -47.58 7.49
CA VAL A 24 7.94 -46.95 7.28
C VAL A 24 7.92 -45.56 7.89
N MET A 25 8.92 -45.26 8.73
CA MET A 25 9.11 -43.88 9.25
C MET A 25 9.90 -43.10 8.22
N LEU A 26 9.32 -41.97 7.78
CA LEU A 26 10.02 -41.02 6.92
C LEU A 26 11.04 -40.21 7.75
N ASP A 27 12.13 -39.85 7.14
CA ASP A 27 13.06 -38.88 7.72
C ASP A 27 12.39 -37.54 7.89
N ALA A 28 12.52 -36.95 9.06
CA ALA A 28 12.02 -35.61 9.30
C ALA A 28 13.00 -34.58 8.73
N LEU A 29 12.49 -33.46 8.27
CA LEU A 29 13.34 -32.30 7.98
C LEU A 29 14.06 -31.88 9.26
N GLU A 30 15.32 -31.52 9.13
CA GLU A 30 16.06 -30.89 10.20
C GLU A 30 15.64 -29.43 10.36
N ASP A 31 15.84 -28.82 11.55
CA ASP A 31 15.39 -27.47 11.84
C ASP A 31 15.96 -26.44 10.85
N HIS A 32 17.18 -26.65 10.34
CA HIS A 32 17.79 -25.76 9.36
C HIS A 32 17.23 -25.90 7.93
N GLU A 33 16.50 -26.98 7.63
CA GLU A 33 15.80 -27.19 6.36
C GLU A 33 14.41 -26.55 6.36
N LEU A 34 13.90 -26.15 7.55
CA LEU A 34 12.65 -25.42 7.67
C LEU A 34 12.92 -23.92 7.43
N PRO A 35 12.02 -23.23 6.73
CA PRO A 35 12.17 -21.79 6.54
C PRO A 35 12.22 -21.07 7.90
N GLU A 36 13.26 -20.26 8.10
CA GLU A 36 13.35 -19.42 9.29
C GLU A 36 12.16 -18.45 9.32
N PHE A 37 11.40 -18.48 10.41
CA PHE A 37 10.27 -17.57 10.58
C PHE A 37 10.78 -16.14 10.85
N ARG A 38 10.61 -15.27 9.86
CA ARG A 38 10.89 -13.83 9.93
C ARG A 38 9.60 -13.08 9.77
N SER A 39 9.00 -12.67 10.86
CA SER A 39 7.62 -12.14 10.91
C SER A 39 7.35 -11.01 9.93
N GLU A 40 8.28 -10.07 9.80
CA GLU A 40 8.13 -8.91 8.94
C GLU A 40 8.33 -9.23 7.45
N GLU A 41 9.26 -10.12 7.13
CA GLU A 41 9.49 -10.60 5.77
C GLU A 41 8.30 -11.43 5.29
N TRP A 42 7.77 -12.29 6.13
CA TRP A 42 6.59 -13.09 5.83
C TRP A 42 5.35 -12.22 5.70
N LEU A 43 5.21 -11.21 6.57
CA LEU A 43 4.12 -10.24 6.46
C LEU A 43 4.19 -9.50 5.12
N TRP A 44 5.38 -9.05 4.70
CA TRP A 44 5.54 -8.41 3.39
C TRP A 44 5.12 -9.34 2.24
N GLN A 45 5.57 -10.58 2.24
CA GLN A 45 5.21 -11.57 1.22
C GLN A 45 3.70 -11.85 1.21
N ALA A 46 3.09 -11.97 2.39
CA ALA A 46 1.64 -12.13 2.51
C ALA A 46 0.87 -10.93 1.93
N LEU A 47 1.33 -9.71 2.20
CA LEU A 47 0.73 -8.49 1.66
C LEU A 47 0.89 -8.40 0.13
N VAL A 48 2.06 -8.76 -0.40
CA VAL A 48 2.30 -8.84 -1.85
C VAL A 48 1.33 -9.83 -2.50
N LEU A 49 1.18 -11.01 -1.91
CA LEU A 49 0.23 -12.02 -2.39
C LEU A 49 -1.21 -11.51 -2.32
N ALA A 50 -1.59 -10.88 -1.22
CA ALA A 50 -2.94 -10.33 -1.03
C ALA A 50 -3.30 -9.28 -2.11
N VAL A 51 -2.38 -8.37 -2.44
CA VAL A 51 -2.60 -7.38 -3.51
C VAL A 51 -2.74 -8.08 -4.87
N ARG A 52 -1.87 -9.05 -5.16
CA ARG A 52 -1.90 -9.81 -6.43
C ARG A 52 -3.19 -10.59 -6.61
N ASP A 53 -3.61 -11.30 -5.57
CA ASP A 53 -4.81 -12.13 -5.63
C ASP A 53 -6.08 -11.28 -5.67
N ASN A 54 -6.12 -10.17 -4.91
CA ASN A 54 -7.23 -9.23 -4.98
C ASN A 54 -7.35 -8.61 -6.37
N ALA A 55 -6.25 -8.16 -6.98
CA ALA A 55 -6.25 -7.65 -8.34
C ALA A 55 -6.77 -8.69 -9.35
N ARG A 56 -6.29 -9.94 -9.25
CA ARG A 56 -6.74 -11.05 -10.10
C ARG A 56 -8.23 -11.33 -9.93
N ALA A 57 -8.73 -11.36 -8.69
CA ALA A 57 -10.13 -11.62 -8.38
C ALA A 57 -11.07 -10.55 -8.96
N HIS A 58 -10.62 -9.30 -9.04
CA HIS A 58 -11.36 -8.17 -9.62
C HIS A 58 -11.10 -7.96 -11.12
N GLY A 59 -10.29 -8.82 -11.75
CA GLY A 59 -9.92 -8.67 -13.16
C GLY A 59 -9.05 -7.46 -13.45
N ALA A 60 -8.45 -6.86 -12.41
CA ALA A 60 -7.57 -5.71 -12.54
C ALA A 60 -6.11 -6.17 -12.77
N SER A 61 -5.43 -5.53 -13.72
CA SER A 61 -4.00 -5.74 -13.96
C SER A 61 -3.14 -4.54 -13.53
N ARG A 62 -3.77 -3.44 -13.13
CA ARG A 62 -3.14 -2.19 -12.74
C ARG A 62 -3.69 -1.68 -11.42
N ALA A 63 -2.90 -0.88 -10.72
CA ALA A 63 -3.32 -0.21 -9.50
C ALA A 63 -2.99 1.29 -9.53
N VAL A 64 -3.84 2.08 -8.90
CA VAL A 64 -3.60 3.51 -8.60
C VAL A 64 -3.40 3.65 -7.10
N VAL A 65 -2.35 4.38 -6.73
CA VAL A 65 -2.01 4.73 -5.34
C VAL A 65 -1.85 6.22 -5.24
N ALA A 66 -2.52 6.87 -4.32
CA ALA A 66 -2.26 8.28 -4.07
C ALA A 66 -0.93 8.43 -3.31
N LEU A 67 -0.08 9.32 -3.80
CA LEU A 67 1.24 9.61 -3.24
C LEU A 67 1.18 10.92 -2.46
N GLU A 68 1.25 10.80 -1.13
CA GLU A 68 1.26 11.94 -0.22
C GLU A 68 2.68 12.30 0.27
N GLY A 69 3.67 11.45 -0.04
CA GLY A 69 5.06 11.64 0.40
C GLY A 69 5.34 11.17 1.83
N ASP A 70 4.36 10.55 2.47
CA ASP A 70 4.44 9.94 3.79
C ASP A 70 4.82 8.46 3.73
N LEU A 71 5.06 7.84 4.88
CA LEU A 71 5.45 6.43 4.96
C LEU A 71 4.34 5.49 4.45
N PRO A 72 3.06 5.59 4.88
CA PRO A 72 2.03 4.67 4.43
C PRO A 72 1.81 4.67 2.91
N SER A 73 1.70 5.83 2.30
CA SER A 73 1.49 5.94 0.84
C SER A 73 2.70 5.44 0.05
N SER A 74 3.90 5.71 0.53
CA SER A 74 5.16 5.28 -0.08
C SER A 74 5.33 3.76 0.01
N LEU A 75 5.02 3.19 1.19
CA LEU A 75 5.08 1.75 1.41
C LEU A 75 4.03 1.01 0.58
N LEU A 76 2.83 1.59 0.45
CA LEU A 76 1.77 1.04 -0.40
C LEU A 76 2.18 1.02 -1.88
N ALA A 77 2.82 2.08 -2.36
CA ALA A 77 3.33 2.11 -3.73
C ALA A 77 4.40 1.04 -3.96
N ALA A 78 5.33 0.85 -3.00
CA ALA A 78 6.33 -0.21 -3.07
C ALA A 78 5.68 -1.60 -3.05
N LEU A 79 4.65 -1.81 -2.22
CA LEU A 79 3.88 -3.05 -2.17
C LEU A 79 3.20 -3.36 -3.50
N ALA A 80 2.54 -2.36 -4.08
CA ALA A 80 1.88 -2.49 -5.37
C ALA A 80 2.88 -2.84 -6.48
N VAL A 81 4.06 -2.23 -6.47
CA VAL A 81 5.15 -2.54 -7.43
C VAL A 81 5.65 -3.96 -7.27
N ASP A 82 5.88 -4.42 -6.04
CA ASP A 82 6.32 -5.80 -5.78
C ASP A 82 5.23 -6.84 -6.16
N ALA A 83 3.95 -6.47 -6.08
CA ALA A 83 2.84 -7.33 -6.44
C ALA A 83 2.54 -7.37 -7.94
N LEU A 84 2.53 -6.22 -8.62
CA LEU A 84 2.00 -6.07 -9.98
C LEU A 84 3.08 -5.66 -11.00
N GLY A 85 4.25 -5.25 -10.53
CA GLY A 85 5.32 -4.69 -11.35
C GLY A 85 5.16 -3.18 -11.62
N PRO A 86 6.28 -2.45 -11.83
CA PRO A 86 6.28 -0.98 -11.88
C PRO A 86 5.46 -0.39 -13.04
N ARG A 87 5.32 -1.10 -14.15
CA ARG A 87 4.54 -0.63 -15.31
C ARG A 87 3.04 -0.64 -15.07
N ASN A 88 2.59 -1.37 -14.07
CA ASN A 88 1.19 -1.57 -13.71
C ASN A 88 0.76 -0.73 -12.50
N VAL A 89 1.66 0.07 -11.94
CA VAL A 89 1.37 0.95 -10.81
C VAL A 89 1.42 2.40 -11.25
N ILE A 90 0.43 3.17 -10.83
CA ILE A 90 0.28 4.59 -11.17
C ILE A 90 0.16 5.37 -9.87
N GLY A 91 1.04 6.36 -9.70
CA GLY A 91 0.97 7.29 -8.59
C GLY A 91 0.03 8.46 -8.92
N LEU A 92 -1.04 8.63 -8.16
CA LEU A 92 -1.86 9.83 -8.20
C LEU A 92 -1.26 10.90 -7.30
N VAL A 93 -0.97 12.06 -7.84
CA VAL A 93 -0.46 13.23 -7.11
C VAL A 93 -1.52 14.32 -7.17
N LEU A 94 -2.05 14.71 -6.01
CA LEU A 94 -2.96 15.84 -5.95
C LEU A 94 -2.19 17.14 -5.80
N GLY A 95 -2.35 18.02 -6.77
CA GLY A 95 -1.98 19.42 -6.66
C GLY A 95 -2.79 20.11 -5.56
N ARG A 96 -2.14 20.98 -4.81
CA ARG A 96 -2.83 21.83 -3.82
C ARG A 96 -3.13 23.19 -4.44
N ASN A 97 -4.35 23.37 -4.85
CA ASN A 97 -4.82 24.66 -5.39
C ASN A 97 -5.10 25.65 -4.24
N ARG A 98 -4.04 26.13 -3.55
CA ARG A 98 -4.16 27.04 -2.41
C ARG A 98 -3.14 28.17 -2.49
N ILE A 99 -3.54 29.34 -1.98
CA ILE A 99 -2.61 30.41 -1.63
C ILE A 99 -1.92 29.98 -0.33
N PHE A 100 -0.63 29.69 -0.41
CA PHE A 100 0.18 29.24 0.71
C PHE A 100 0.84 30.41 1.44
N THR A 101 1.01 30.26 2.75
CA THR A 101 2.04 31.02 3.47
C THR A 101 3.43 30.50 3.05
N PRO A 102 4.51 31.29 3.21
CA PRO A 102 5.86 30.83 2.85
C PRO A 102 6.26 29.48 3.48
N ALA A 103 5.85 29.23 4.72
CA ALA A 103 6.11 27.96 5.40
C ALA A 103 5.31 26.78 4.78
N GLN A 104 4.10 27.04 4.30
CA GLN A 104 3.30 26.03 3.60
C GLN A 104 3.85 25.75 2.19
N GLU A 105 4.40 26.75 1.51
CA GLU A 105 5.08 26.57 0.23
C GLU A 105 6.31 25.67 0.37
N GLU A 106 7.12 25.90 1.40
CA GLU A 106 8.30 25.05 1.67
C GLU A 106 7.90 23.61 1.98
N ALA A 107 6.91 23.40 2.83
CA ALA A 107 6.39 22.07 3.15
C ALA A 107 5.83 21.36 1.92
N GLU A 108 5.11 22.08 1.06
CA GLU A 108 4.57 21.52 -0.19
C GLU A 108 5.67 21.20 -1.19
N ALA A 109 6.68 22.03 -1.32
CA ALA A 109 7.85 21.76 -2.15
C ALA A 109 8.60 20.50 -1.67
N ALA A 110 8.77 20.35 -0.36
CA ALA A 110 9.38 19.14 0.24
C ALA A 110 8.53 17.88 -0.03
N ARG A 111 7.20 17.96 0.12
CA ARG A 111 6.27 16.88 -0.22
C ARG A 111 6.39 16.49 -1.70
N CYS A 112 6.35 17.45 -2.59
CA CYS A 112 6.49 17.20 -4.03
C CYS A 112 7.84 16.56 -4.38
N ALA A 113 8.92 16.99 -3.73
CA ALA A 113 10.24 16.39 -3.92
C ALA A 113 10.27 14.93 -3.44
N ALA A 114 9.67 14.64 -2.27
CA ALA A 114 9.56 13.28 -1.75
C ALA A 114 8.75 12.37 -2.69
N VAL A 115 7.61 12.83 -3.17
CA VAL A 115 6.75 12.09 -4.12
C VAL A 115 7.51 11.78 -5.41
N ARG A 116 8.22 12.74 -5.99
CA ARG A 116 9.03 12.50 -7.20
C ARG A 116 10.12 11.48 -6.95
N ALA A 117 10.85 11.61 -5.84
CA ALA A 117 11.91 10.68 -5.49
C ALA A 117 11.39 9.24 -5.33
N ILE A 118 10.20 9.06 -4.73
CA ILE A 118 9.56 7.75 -4.59
C ILE A 118 9.16 7.19 -5.96
N ALA A 119 8.50 8.00 -6.80
CA ALA A 119 8.06 7.57 -8.12
C ALA A 119 9.26 7.19 -9.02
N GLU A 120 10.36 7.95 -8.98
CA GLU A 120 11.60 7.66 -9.70
C GLU A 120 12.24 6.34 -9.23
N ARG A 121 12.37 6.16 -7.90
CA ARG A 121 12.97 4.94 -7.33
C ARG A 121 12.15 3.69 -7.62
N LEU A 122 10.84 3.81 -7.65
CA LEU A 122 9.91 2.72 -7.98
C LEU A 122 9.71 2.53 -9.48
N HIS A 123 10.24 3.43 -10.32
CA HIS A 123 10.03 3.44 -11.77
C HIS A 123 8.54 3.44 -12.17
N ILE A 124 7.70 4.12 -11.41
CA ILE A 124 6.28 4.26 -11.69
C ILE A 124 5.97 5.60 -12.36
N ARG A 125 4.95 5.61 -13.20
CA ARG A 125 4.42 6.87 -13.74
C ARG A 125 3.54 7.55 -12.71
N THR A 126 3.47 8.88 -12.78
CA THR A 126 2.55 9.68 -11.99
C THR A 126 1.52 10.36 -12.86
N VAL A 127 0.34 10.58 -12.31
CA VAL A 127 -0.73 11.41 -12.86
C VAL A 127 -0.98 12.51 -11.86
N GLU A 128 -0.84 13.76 -12.30
CA GLU A 128 -1.13 14.94 -11.49
C GLU A 128 -2.57 15.39 -11.74
N ARG A 129 -3.29 15.68 -10.66
CA ARG A 129 -4.65 16.23 -10.69
C ARG A 129 -4.75 17.38 -9.72
N ASP A 130 -5.45 18.43 -10.09
CA ASP A 130 -5.74 19.53 -9.19
C ASP A 130 -6.93 19.17 -8.30
N ALA A 131 -6.72 19.23 -6.98
CA ALA A 131 -7.82 19.06 -6.05
C ALA A 131 -8.77 20.26 -6.14
N PRO A 132 -10.09 20.04 -6.34
CA PRO A 132 -11.05 21.13 -6.32
C PRO A 132 -11.05 21.84 -4.95
N ASP A 133 -11.19 23.15 -4.95
CA ASP A 133 -11.35 23.91 -3.72
C ASP A 133 -12.74 23.59 -3.12
N ALA A 134 -12.74 22.95 -1.97
CA ALA A 134 -13.97 22.57 -1.28
C ALA A 134 -14.89 23.75 -0.95
N ALA A 135 -14.33 24.94 -0.63
CA ALA A 135 -15.12 26.14 -0.37
C ALA A 135 -15.87 26.60 -1.63
N ARG A 136 -15.21 26.53 -2.80
CA ARG A 136 -15.84 26.85 -4.08
C ARG A 136 -16.90 25.85 -4.48
N VAL A 137 -16.62 24.55 -4.29
CA VAL A 137 -17.57 23.49 -4.63
C VAL A 137 -18.84 23.57 -3.76
N LEU A 138 -18.69 23.94 -2.48
CA LEU A 138 -19.79 24.00 -1.52
C LEU A 138 -20.45 25.39 -1.45
N ASP A 139 -19.91 26.40 -2.16
CA ASP A 139 -20.38 27.78 -2.15
C ASP A 139 -20.57 28.36 -0.73
N ARG A 140 -19.64 28.04 0.16
CA ARG A 140 -19.62 28.50 1.56
C ARG A 140 -18.23 28.53 2.15
N ASP A 141 -18.04 29.35 3.19
CA ASP A 141 -16.83 29.33 4.00
C ASP A 141 -16.69 27.99 4.73
N VAL A 142 -15.47 27.46 4.75
CA VAL A 142 -15.13 26.17 5.36
C VAL A 142 -14.05 26.39 6.42
N SER A 143 -14.27 25.90 7.63
CA SER A 143 -13.24 25.95 8.68
C SER A 143 -12.01 25.15 8.28
N ALA A 144 -10.84 25.47 8.85
CA ALA A 144 -9.61 24.74 8.55
C ALA A 144 -9.72 23.22 8.84
N GLY A 145 -10.41 22.85 9.93
CA GLY A 145 -10.64 21.44 10.26
C GLY A 145 -11.56 20.73 9.26
N ASP A 146 -12.64 21.42 8.83
CA ASP A 146 -13.53 20.84 7.83
C ASP A 146 -12.87 20.80 6.45
N ALA A 147 -12.00 21.76 6.13
CA ALA A 147 -11.26 21.78 4.87
C ALA A 147 -10.36 20.54 4.74
N GLU A 148 -9.69 20.11 5.81
CA GLU A 148 -8.86 18.89 5.80
C GLU A 148 -9.72 17.62 5.65
N ARG A 149 -10.86 17.55 6.33
CA ARG A 149 -11.81 16.44 6.16
C ARG A 149 -12.35 16.35 4.73
N LEU A 150 -12.69 17.48 4.13
CA LEU A 150 -13.18 17.56 2.75
C LEU A 150 -12.07 17.20 1.76
N ARG A 151 -10.82 17.61 2.05
CA ARG A 151 -9.65 17.26 1.25
C ARG A 151 -9.46 15.74 1.21
N SER A 152 -9.54 15.08 2.34
CA SER A 152 -9.41 13.61 2.42
C SER A 152 -10.48 12.90 1.59
N ARG A 153 -11.73 13.38 1.64
CA ARG A 153 -12.83 12.86 0.80
C ARG A 153 -12.62 13.10 -0.67
N THR A 154 -12.15 14.29 -1.01
CA THR A 154 -11.83 14.65 -2.40
C THR A 154 -10.72 13.76 -2.95
N LEU A 155 -9.69 13.49 -2.14
CA LEU A 155 -8.62 12.58 -2.51
C LEU A 155 -9.15 11.17 -2.82
N GLY A 156 -10.04 10.65 -1.98
CA GLY A 156 -10.69 9.36 -2.21
C GLY A 156 -11.47 9.34 -3.51
N LEU A 157 -12.32 10.35 -3.74
CA LEU A 157 -13.11 10.45 -4.98
C LEU A 157 -12.21 10.54 -6.22
N MET A 158 -11.15 11.35 -6.18
CA MET A 158 -10.24 11.49 -7.32
C MET A 158 -9.37 10.24 -7.54
N LEU A 159 -9.08 9.49 -6.49
CA LEU A 159 -8.42 8.18 -6.63
C LEU A 159 -9.31 7.19 -7.36
N GLU A 160 -10.57 7.07 -6.94
CA GLU A 160 -11.56 6.18 -7.57
C GLU A 160 -11.81 6.58 -9.02
N ASP A 161 -12.03 7.87 -9.30
CA ASP A 161 -12.22 8.39 -10.65
C ASP A 161 -11.02 8.08 -11.56
N THR A 162 -9.79 8.32 -11.05
CA THR A 162 -8.57 8.01 -11.79
C THR A 162 -8.43 6.50 -12.03
N ALA A 163 -8.79 5.66 -11.06
CA ALA A 163 -8.75 4.23 -11.20
C ALA A 163 -9.76 3.73 -12.26
N LEU A 164 -10.96 4.26 -12.25
CA LEU A 164 -12.00 3.97 -13.26
C LEU A 164 -11.55 4.40 -14.67
N GLU A 165 -11.03 5.63 -14.82
CA GLU A 165 -10.52 6.14 -16.10
C GLU A 165 -9.42 5.25 -16.68
N LEU A 166 -8.54 4.73 -15.83
CA LEU A 166 -7.38 3.95 -16.23
C LEU A 166 -7.63 2.43 -16.26
N GLY A 167 -8.81 1.96 -15.91
CA GLY A 167 -9.11 0.53 -15.77
C GLY A 167 -8.18 -0.15 -14.76
N ALA A 168 -8.00 0.48 -13.61
CA ALA A 168 -7.13 0.05 -12.53
C ALA A 168 -7.93 -0.09 -11.22
N MET A 169 -7.36 -0.78 -10.24
CA MET A 169 -7.92 -0.80 -8.88
C MET A 169 -7.33 0.33 -8.05
N ALA A 170 -8.14 0.92 -7.18
CA ALA A 170 -7.73 1.92 -6.23
C ALA A 170 -7.23 1.26 -4.94
N LEU A 171 -5.96 1.52 -4.54
CA LEU A 171 -5.42 1.01 -3.30
C LEU A 171 -5.44 2.07 -2.20
N SER A 172 -5.85 1.66 -1.01
CA SER A 172 -5.90 2.51 0.19
C SER A 172 -4.71 2.25 1.12
N PRO A 173 -4.02 3.29 1.63
CA PRO A 173 -2.94 3.15 2.60
C PRO A 173 -3.44 2.96 4.04
N LEU A 174 -4.74 2.95 4.29
CA LEU A 174 -5.31 2.87 5.63
C LEU A 174 -4.86 1.60 6.35
N SER A 175 -4.32 1.78 7.54
CA SER A 175 -3.88 0.73 8.43
C SER A 175 -4.94 0.38 9.48
N LYS A 176 -4.71 -0.70 10.20
CA LYS A 176 -5.54 -1.08 11.36
C LYS A 176 -5.64 0.03 12.40
N THR A 177 -4.60 0.83 12.53
CA THR A 177 -4.58 1.97 13.47
C THR A 177 -5.63 3.01 13.09
N GLU A 178 -5.70 3.41 11.82
CA GLU A 178 -6.70 4.38 11.35
C GLU A 178 -8.12 3.82 11.47
N TYR A 179 -8.34 2.55 11.17
CA TYR A 179 -9.63 1.90 11.38
C TYR A 179 -10.02 1.84 12.86
N ALA A 180 -9.08 1.50 13.75
CA ALA A 180 -9.33 1.46 15.19
C ALA A 180 -9.64 2.85 15.78
N LEU A 181 -9.05 3.90 15.25
CA LEU A 181 -9.30 5.29 15.62
C LEU A 181 -10.52 5.88 14.89
N ALA A 182 -11.25 5.10 14.12
CA ALA A 182 -12.39 5.53 13.30
C ALA A 182 -12.04 6.70 12.34
N ALA A 183 -10.78 6.83 11.92
CA ALA A 183 -10.34 7.88 11.02
C ALA A 183 -11.16 7.94 9.71
N PRO A 184 -11.52 6.82 9.07
CA PRO A 184 -12.40 6.84 7.89
C PRO A 184 -13.77 7.46 8.17
N ALA A 185 -14.36 7.21 9.32
CA ALA A 185 -15.65 7.77 9.69
C ALA A 185 -15.53 9.26 10.06
N LEU A 186 -14.47 9.62 10.77
CA LEU A 186 -14.22 10.99 11.24
C LEU A 186 -13.74 11.91 10.13
N CYS A 187 -12.84 11.42 9.27
CA CYS A 187 -12.19 12.20 8.22
C CYS A 187 -12.80 12.01 6.84
N GLY A 188 -13.74 11.06 6.67
CA GLY A 188 -14.35 10.75 5.38
C GLY A 188 -13.43 9.96 4.47
N GLY A 189 -13.02 8.81 4.93
CA GLY A 189 -12.01 7.91 4.40
C GLY A 189 -11.83 7.79 2.91
N TYR A 190 -10.64 7.87 2.59
CA TYR A 190 -9.88 7.32 1.51
C TYR A 190 -9.94 5.79 1.57
N GLN A 191 -10.97 5.19 1.03
CA GLN A 191 -11.15 3.74 1.20
C GLN A 191 -10.58 2.93 0.04
N GLY A 192 -10.70 3.40 -1.22
CA GLY A 192 -10.30 2.62 -2.38
C GLY A 192 -10.99 1.25 -2.46
N ASP A 193 -10.63 0.46 -3.47
CA ASP A 193 -11.18 -0.89 -3.66
C ASP A 193 -10.61 -1.91 -2.68
N PHE A 194 -9.35 -1.70 -2.26
CA PHE A 194 -8.64 -2.59 -1.34
C PHE A 194 -7.66 -1.85 -0.45
N ALA A 195 -7.69 -2.16 0.86
CA ALA A 195 -6.78 -1.64 1.87
C ALA A 195 -5.88 -2.77 2.41
N PRO A 196 -4.73 -3.06 1.77
CA PRO A 196 -3.88 -4.18 2.17
C PRO A 196 -3.33 -4.05 3.60
N PHE A 197 -3.21 -2.84 4.12
CA PHE A 197 -2.76 -2.59 5.49
C PHE A 197 -3.87 -2.60 6.54
N GLY A 198 -5.13 -2.84 6.15
CA GLY A 198 -6.30 -2.74 7.02
C GLY A 198 -6.28 -3.63 8.25
N ASP A 199 -5.47 -4.69 8.27
CA ASP A 199 -5.23 -5.54 9.46
C ASP A 199 -3.82 -5.42 10.05
N VAL A 200 -3.04 -4.43 9.63
CA VAL A 200 -1.67 -4.18 10.09
C VAL A 200 -1.60 -2.86 10.84
N TYR A 201 -1.06 -2.85 12.07
CA TYR A 201 -0.86 -1.61 12.81
C TYR A 201 0.23 -0.73 12.18
N LEU A 202 0.06 0.59 12.30
CA LEU A 202 1.03 1.57 11.78
C LEU A 202 2.45 1.33 12.31
N SER A 203 2.58 1.01 13.60
CA SER A 203 3.87 0.66 14.21
C SER A 203 4.54 -0.56 13.56
N THR A 204 3.75 -1.54 13.13
CA THR A 204 4.25 -2.71 12.40
C THR A 204 4.68 -2.33 10.99
N LEU A 205 3.98 -1.40 10.32
CA LEU A 205 4.37 -0.91 8.99
C LEU A 205 5.74 -0.23 8.99
N GLU A 206 6.12 0.44 10.08
CA GLU A 206 7.48 1.01 10.23
C GLU A 206 8.57 -0.08 10.19
N PHE A 207 8.35 -1.22 10.85
CA PHE A 207 9.28 -2.34 10.80
C PHE A 207 9.32 -2.99 9.42
N VAL A 208 8.16 -3.19 8.82
CA VAL A 208 8.03 -3.74 7.45
C VAL A 208 8.74 -2.83 6.43
N ALA A 209 8.62 -1.52 6.56
CA ALA A 209 9.32 -0.56 5.71
C ALA A 209 10.85 -0.69 5.81
N ARG A 210 11.38 -0.89 7.02
CA ARG A 210 12.81 -1.14 7.23
C ARG A 210 13.27 -2.43 6.56
N VAL A 211 12.47 -3.49 6.66
CA VAL A 211 12.77 -4.77 5.99
C VAL A 211 12.74 -4.60 4.47
N ARG A 212 11.69 -3.98 3.93
CA ARG A 212 11.59 -3.73 2.48
C ARG A 212 12.75 -2.88 1.96
N ASN A 213 13.20 -1.88 2.72
CA ASN A 213 14.31 -1.02 2.35
C ASN A 213 15.69 -1.72 2.35
N ARG A 214 15.82 -2.92 2.93
CA ARG A 214 17.04 -3.74 2.80
C ARG A 214 17.28 -4.19 1.36
N THR A 215 16.22 -4.42 0.60
CA THR A 215 16.32 -4.79 -0.81
C THR A 215 16.59 -3.58 -1.71
N SER A 216 15.91 -2.47 -1.44
CA SER A 216 16.07 -1.20 -2.16
C SER A 216 15.50 -0.08 -1.30
N ALA A 217 16.30 0.94 -0.97
CA ALA A 217 15.89 2.06 -0.12
C ALA A 217 14.94 2.99 -0.88
N VAL A 218 13.65 2.72 -0.79
CA VAL A 218 12.58 3.44 -1.50
C VAL A 218 11.72 4.25 -0.55
N VAL A 219 11.35 3.62 0.57
CA VAL A 219 10.40 4.19 1.53
C VAL A 219 11.11 5.16 2.46
N PRO A 220 10.54 6.35 2.76
CA PRO A 220 11.08 7.27 3.76
C PRO A 220 11.29 6.58 5.12
N GLN A 221 12.36 6.96 5.84
CA GLN A 221 12.65 6.44 7.19
C GLN A 221 12.20 7.44 8.23
#